data_2df65b4b1249e1fd59136e3a13d96311
#
_entry.id   2df65b4b1249e1fd59136e3a13d96311
#
_cell.length_a   1.000
_cell.length_b   1.000
_cell.length_c   1.000
_cell.angle_alpha   90.00
_cell.angle_beta   90.00
_cell.angle_gamma   90.00
#
_symmetry.space_group_name_H-M   'P 1'
#
loop_
_entity.id
_entity.type
_entity.pdbx_description
1 polymer ?
#
loop_
_entity_poly.entity_id
_entity_poly.type
_entity_poly.pdbx_seq_one_letter_code
_entity_poly.pdbx_strand_id
1 'polypeptide(L)'
;MILPGLLTCSLLTSCFKDHSTEPEQPVTEITTEEQLKEVYTADEGRLLEIPAPKLTLNGPSKDVKYSWEVGYEEVSTEPTLKYHCSKPGLYPVRLLITNGETTIVQRSTINVQYRFRQGLYFLSEESGAAAIGFVEPSQPDKEVDYEVLTLNNAAGTFVGKPHDLTFATNVTYHYKGFLLACGSNLYMLEPDQMELAKTLSLKSEITTLPGTWADS
;
A
#
# COMPACT_ATOMS: atom_id res chain seq x y z
N MET A 1 -71.79 -4.79 -49.97
CA MET A 1 -70.80 -5.38 -50.83
C MET A 1 -69.44 -4.83 -50.45
N ILE A 2 -68.71 -5.55 -49.59
CA ILE A 2 -67.46 -5.08 -49.00
C ILE A 2 -66.38 -6.02 -49.57
N LEU A 3 -65.40 -5.46 -50.30
CA LEU A 3 -64.24 -6.20 -50.83
C LEU A 3 -63.14 -6.28 -49.78
N PRO A 4 -62.55 -7.44 -49.50
CA PRO A 4 -61.39 -7.49 -48.62
C PRO A 4 -60.11 -7.23 -49.40
N GLY A 5 -59.38 -6.19 -49.06
CA GLY A 5 -58.04 -5.93 -49.56
C GLY A 5 -57.00 -6.93 -49.04
N LEU A 6 -56.37 -7.62 -49.99
CA LEU A 6 -55.29 -8.57 -49.71
C LEU A 6 -53.98 -7.81 -49.52
N LEU A 7 -53.50 -7.76 -48.25
CA LEU A 7 -52.22 -7.18 -47.88
C LEU A 7 -51.11 -8.21 -48.11
N THR A 8 -50.37 -8.10 -49.21
CA THR A 8 -49.19 -8.96 -49.49
C THR A 8 -48.00 -8.43 -48.71
N CYS A 9 -47.62 -9.13 -47.64
CA CYS A 9 -46.39 -8.89 -46.91
C CYS A 9 -45.19 -9.51 -47.66
N SER A 10 -44.42 -8.69 -48.36
CA SER A 10 -43.17 -9.13 -49.03
C SER A 10 -42.08 -9.30 -47.95
N LEU A 11 -41.74 -10.55 -47.63
CA LEU A 11 -40.58 -10.92 -46.83
C LEU A 11 -39.31 -10.63 -47.64
N LEU A 12 -38.62 -9.52 -47.34
CA LEU A 12 -37.27 -9.26 -47.79
C LEU A 12 -36.31 -10.14 -47.02
N THR A 13 -36.00 -11.32 -47.49
CA THR A 13 -34.86 -12.11 -47.01
C THR A 13 -33.59 -11.46 -47.55
N SER A 14 -33.00 -10.56 -46.74
CA SER A 14 -31.66 -10.06 -46.98
C SER A 14 -30.66 -11.18 -46.60
N CYS A 15 -30.28 -11.99 -47.56
CA CYS A 15 -29.09 -12.82 -47.43
C CYS A 15 -27.87 -11.91 -47.47
N PHE A 16 -27.32 -11.58 -46.31
CA PHE A 16 -25.98 -11.00 -46.23
C PHE A 16 -24.99 -12.11 -46.63
N LYS A 17 -24.51 -12.12 -47.85
CA LYS A 17 -23.36 -12.93 -48.21
C LYS A 17 -22.14 -12.22 -47.64
N ASP A 18 -21.62 -12.78 -46.58
CA ASP A 18 -20.29 -12.43 -46.09
C ASP A 18 -19.25 -12.81 -47.15
N HIS A 19 -18.65 -11.83 -47.76
CA HIS A 19 -17.58 -11.99 -48.76
C HIS A 19 -16.19 -11.74 -48.11
N SER A 20 -16.05 -11.88 -46.79
CA SER A 20 -14.74 -11.85 -46.14
C SER A 20 -13.97 -13.12 -46.50
N THR A 21 -13.24 -13.07 -47.61
CA THR A 21 -12.30 -14.09 -48.05
C THR A 21 -10.87 -13.83 -47.61
N GLU A 22 -10.68 -12.97 -46.62
CA GLU A 22 -9.36 -12.85 -46.01
C GLU A 22 -9.11 -14.09 -45.14
N PRO A 23 -8.00 -14.83 -45.37
CA PRO A 23 -7.65 -15.93 -44.48
C PRO A 23 -7.52 -15.38 -43.08
N GLU A 24 -8.24 -15.99 -42.12
CA GLU A 24 -8.10 -15.66 -40.70
C GLU A 24 -6.61 -15.69 -40.32
N GLN A 25 -6.03 -14.54 -39.99
CA GLN A 25 -4.68 -14.48 -39.51
C GLN A 25 -4.68 -15.15 -38.12
N PRO A 26 -3.82 -16.16 -37.90
CA PRO A 26 -3.78 -16.82 -36.60
C PRO A 26 -3.36 -15.80 -35.53
N VAL A 27 -4.28 -15.52 -34.63
CA VAL A 27 -4.06 -14.63 -33.48
C VAL A 27 -3.19 -15.36 -32.48
N THR A 28 -2.17 -14.66 -31.93
CA THR A 28 -1.34 -15.22 -30.87
C THR A 28 -2.09 -15.18 -29.56
N GLU A 29 -2.44 -16.33 -29.02
CA GLU A 29 -3.02 -16.44 -27.69
C GLU A 29 -1.96 -16.32 -26.60
N ILE A 30 -2.30 -15.55 -25.56
CA ILE A 30 -1.50 -15.46 -24.33
C ILE A 30 -2.19 -16.28 -23.26
N THR A 31 -1.46 -17.24 -22.68
CA THR A 31 -1.91 -18.00 -21.50
C THR A 31 -0.89 -17.89 -20.38
N THR A 32 -1.34 -18.01 -19.14
CA THR A 32 -0.47 -18.01 -17.96
C THR A 32 -0.53 -19.36 -17.27
N GLU A 33 0.61 -19.86 -16.81
CA GLU A 33 0.68 -21.11 -16.05
C GLU A 33 0.04 -20.95 -14.67
N GLU A 34 0.15 -19.76 -14.09
CA GLU A 34 -0.32 -19.44 -12.73
C GLU A 34 -1.10 -18.10 -12.73
N GLN A 35 -1.90 -17.92 -11.72
CA GLN A 35 -2.54 -16.64 -11.42
C GLN A 35 -1.73 -15.88 -10.35
N LEU A 36 -1.86 -14.56 -10.32
CA LEU A 36 -1.39 -13.79 -9.19
C LEU A 36 -2.07 -14.30 -7.91
N LYS A 37 -1.38 -14.21 -6.77
CA LYS A 37 -2.01 -14.46 -5.47
C LYS A 37 -3.20 -13.52 -5.28
N GLU A 38 -4.22 -13.97 -4.58
CA GLU A 38 -5.39 -13.14 -4.27
C GLU A 38 -4.98 -11.88 -3.49
N VAL A 39 -4.07 -12.04 -2.50
CA VAL A 39 -3.56 -10.96 -1.67
C VAL A 39 -2.04 -11.09 -1.48
N TYR A 40 -1.34 -9.98 -1.64
CA TYR A 40 0.05 -9.78 -1.22
C TYR A 40 0.06 -8.89 0.00
N THR A 41 0.77 -9.29 1.06
CA THR A 41 0.89 -8.49 2.29
C THR A 41 2.30 -7.95 2.41
N ALA A 42 2.42 -6.69 2.76
CA ALA A 42 3.69 -6.02 3.04
C ALA A 42 3.53 -4.97 4.15
N ASP A 43 4.61 -4.67 4.84
CA ASP A 43 4.62 -3.62 5.85
C ASP A 43 4.85 -2.24 5.21
N GLU A 44 4.29 -1.22 5.84
CA GLU A 44 4.54 0.19 5.54
C GLU A 44 6.05 0.50 5.46
N GLY A 45 6.44 1.31 4.48
CA GLY A 45 7.83 1.67 4.22
C GLY A 45 8.67 0.61 3.52
N ARG A 46 8.12 -0.57 3.22
CA ARG A 46 8.86 -1.66 2.54
C ARG A 46 8.60 -1.67 1.04
N LEU A 47 9.59 -2.18 0.31
CA LEU A 47 9.47 -2.48 -1.11
C LEU A 47 8.86 -3.88 -1.28
N LEU A 48 7.76 -3.96 -2.03
CA LEU A 48 7.11 -5.21 -2.42
C LEU A 48 7.45 -5.50 -3.88
N GLU A 49 7.93 -6.72 -4.15
CA GLU A 49 8.19 -7.19 -5.51
C GLU A 49 7.21 -8.30 -5.89
N ILE A 50 6.52 -8.13 -7.02
CA ILE A 50 5.57 -9.11 -7.56
C ILE A 50 5.96 -9.42 -9.00
N PRO A 51 6.52 -10.60 -9.28
CA PRO A 51 6.81 -11.00 -10.66
C PRO A 51 5.53 -11.30 -11.41
N ALA A 52 5.50 -10.97 -12.70
CA ALA A 52 4.45 -11.47 -13.59
C ALA A 52 4.52 -13.01 -13.68
N PRO A 53 3.38 -13.67 -13.84
CA PRO A 53 3.35 -15.12 -14.05
C PRO A 53 4.04 -15.51 -15.35
N LYS A 54 4.51 -16.75 -15.43
CA LYS A 54 5.06 -17.29 -16.66
C LYS A 54 4.02 -17.36 -17.74
N LEU A 55 4.42 -16.98 -18.95
CA LEU A 55 3.55 -16.92 -20.11
C LEU A 55 3.85 -18.06 -21.09
N THR A 56 2.79 -18.53 -21.75
CA THR A 56 2.88 -19.35 -22.94
C THR A 56 2.19 -18.59 -24.07
N LEU A 57 2.88 -18.46 -25.21
CA LEU A 57 2.39 -17.81 -26.42
C LEU A 57 2.14 -18.88 -27.47
N ASN A 58 0.89 -19.00 -27.92
CA ASN A 58 0.49 -19.91 -28.98
C ASN A 58 0.16 -19.12 -30.24
N GLY A 59 1.11 -19.08 -31.19
CA GLY A 59 0.96 -18.32 -32.43
C GLY A 59 2.26 -17.62 -32.85
N PRO A 60 2.21 -16.71 -33.85
CA PRO A 60 3.37 -15.95 -34.27
C PRO A 60 3.90 -15.12 -33.08
N SER A 61 5.17 -15.33 -32.75
CA SER A 61 5.80 -14.64 -31.61
C SER A 61 5.74 -13.13 -31.82
N LYS A 62 5.26 -12.41 -30.79
CA LYS A 62 5.23 -10.95 -30.71
C LYS A 62 5.76 -10.49 -29.36
N ASP A 63 6.24 -9.26 -29.34
CA ASP A 63 6.70 -8.63 -28.12
C ASP A 63 5.54 -8.47 -27.14
N VAL A 64 5.73 -8.99 -25.91
CA VAL A 64 4.77 -8.87 -24.83
C VAL A 64 5.06 -7.59 -24.05
N LYS A 65 4.00 -6.85 -23.76
CA LYS A 65 4.03 -5.63 -22.91
C LYS A 65 3.23 -5.88 -21.66
N TYR A 66 3.72 -5.30 -20.58
CA TYR A 66 3.10 -5.35 -19.26
C TYR A 66 2.61 -3.96 -18.88
N SER A 67 1.54 -3.89 -18.10
CA SER A 67 1.10 -2.67 -17.42
C SER A 67 0.55 -3.08 -16.05
N TRP A 68 1.16 -2.55 -15.00
CA TRP A 68 0.72 -2.75 -13.63
C TRP A 68 0.00 -1.51 -13.14
N GLU A 69 -1.22 -1.71 -12.70
CA GLU A 69 -2.02 -0.68 -12.04
C GLU A 69 -2.17 -1.01 -10.56
N VAL A 70 -1.92 -0.04 -9.69
CA VAL A 70 -2.15 -0.12 -8.24
C VAL A 70 -3.02 1.07 -7.83
N GLY A 71 -4.17 0.79 -7.17
CA GLY A 71 -5.12 1.84 -6.83
C GLY A 71 -5.73 2.53 -8.06
N TYR A 72 -5.81 1.82 -9.21
CA TYR A 72 -6.30 2.31 -10.50
C TYR A 72 -5.36 3.27 -11.25
N GLU A 73 -4.11 3.40 -10.82
CA GLU A 73 -3.08 4.18 -11.50
C GLU A 73 -2.00 3.25 -12.06
N GLU A 74 -1.52 3.51 -13.28
CA GLU A 74 -0.39 2.77 -13.85
C GLU A 74 0.89 3.17 -13.11
N VAL A 75 1.56 2.17 -12.52
CA VAL A 75 2.75 2.37 -11.70
C VAL A 75 4.01 1.73 -12.29
N SER A 76 3.85 0.76 -13.21
CA SER A 76 4.99 0.08 -13.84
C SER A 76 4.60 -0.60 -15.14
N THR A 77 5.55 -0.67 -16.08
CA THR A 77 5.45 -1.44 -17.34
C THR A 77 6.45 -2.59 -17.40
N GLU A 78 7.17 -2.83 -16.31
CA GLU A 78 8.17 -3.89 -16.20
C GLU A 78 7.50 -5.27 -15.91
N PRO A 79 8.17 -6.39 -16.27
CA PRO A 79 7.65 -7.73 -15.94
C PRO A 79 7.50 -7.99 -14.45
N THR A 80 8.26 -7.29 -13.61
CA THR A 80 8.15 -7.37 -12.14
C THR A 80 7.72 -6.03 -11.60
N LEU A 81 6.58 -6.02 -10.91
CA LEU A 81 6.15 -4.85 -10.15
C LEU A 81 7.09 -4.64 -8.96
N LYS A 82 7.63 -3.43 -8.83
CA LYS A 82 8.33 -2.95 -7.64
C LYS A 82 7.51 -1.82 -7.04
N TYR A 83 6.80 -2.12 -5.96
CA TYR A 83 5.88 -1.19 -5.34
C TYR A 83 6.36 -0.78 -3.95
N HIS A 84 6.52 0.52 -3.72
CA HIS A 84 6.87 1.06 -2.41
C HIS A 84 5.60 1.26 -1.59
N CYS A 85 5.44 0.49 -0.52
CA CYS A 85 4.26 0.48 0.35
C CYS A 85 4.27 1.67 1.30
N SER A 86 3.94 2.87 0.82
CA SER A 86 4.11 4.14 1.57
C SER A 86 3.03 4.38 2.63
N LYS A 87 1.85 3.81 2.48
CA LYS A 87 0.73 4.03 3.43
C LYS A 87 -0.05 2.74 3.65
N PRO A 88 -0.46 2.46 4.90
CA PRO A 88 -1.33 1.33 5.21
C PRO A 88 -2.67 1.40 4.49
N GLY A 89 -3.17 0.24 4.04
CA GLY A 89 -4.44 0.16 3.31
C GLY A 89 -4.52 -1.03 2.37
N LEU A 90 -5.67 -1.16 1.72
CA LEU A 90 -5.93 -2.18 0.69
C LEU A 90 -5.90 -1.52 -0.69
N TYR A 91 -5.00 -1.97 -1.54
CA TYR A 91 -4.80 -1.42 -2.88
C TYR A 91 -5.14 -2.48 -3.93
N PRO A 92 -6.18 -2.28 -4.74
CA PRO A 92 -6.46 -3.17 -5.86
C PRO A 92 -5.32 -3.13 -6.87
N VAL A 93 -4.94 -4.29 -7.36
CA VAL A 93 -3.88 -4.48 -8.36
C VAL A 93 -4.46 -5.08 -9.62
N ARG A 94 -4.08 -4.56 -10.77
CA ARG A 94 -4.36 -5.12 -12.08
C ARG A 94 -3.06 -5.26 -12.85
N LEU A 95 -2.83 -6.43 -13.39
CA LEU A 95 -1.77 -6.68 -14.35
C LEU A 95 -2.40 -6.92 -15.71
N LEU A 96 -2.09 -6.06 -16.66
CA LEU A 96 -2.45 -6.21 -18.06
C LEU A 96 -1.22 -6.73 -18.81
N ILE A 97 -1.41 -7.82 -19.57
CA ILE A 97 -0.36 -8.42 -20.42
C ILE A 97 -0.90 -8.47 -21.82
N THR A 98 -0.23 -7.81 -22.76
CA THR A 98 -0.68 -7.71 -24.15
C THR A 98 0.45 -7.97 -25.14
N ASN A 99 0.12 -8.58 -26.27
CA ASN A 99 1.01 -8.70 -27.42
C ASN A 99 0.54 -7.83 -28.61
N GLY A 100 -0.41 -6.93 -28.36
CA GLY A 100 -1.03 -6.08 -29.38
C GLY A 100 -2.21 -6.71 -30.10
N GLU A 101 -2.43 -8.02 -30.01
CA GLU A 101 -3.57 -8.76 -30.58
C GLU A 101 -4.53 -9.22 -29.49
N THR A 102 -3.98 -9.80 -28.43
CA THR A 102 -4.71 -10.25 -27.25
C THR A 102 -4.23 -9.53 -26.01
N THR A 103 -5.12 -9.40 -25.03
CA THR A 103 -4.80 -8.85 -23.72
C THR A 103 -5.44 -9.73 -22.67
N ILE A 104 -4.64 -10.16 -21.71
CA ILE A 104 -5.12 -10.83 -20.51
C ILE A 104 -4.99 -9.90 -19.31
N VAL A 105 -5.91 -10.03 -18.37
CA VAL A 105 -5.94 -9.22 -17.15
C VAL A 105 -5.98 -10.14 -15.94
N GLN A 106 -5.01 -9.96 -15.05
CA GLN A 106 -5.02 -10.60 -13.75
C GLN A 106 -5.27 -9.56 -12.66
N ARG A 107 -5.91 -9.97 -11.57
CA ARG A 107 -6.27 -9.11 -10.46
C ARG A 107 -5.72 -9.66 -9.16
N SER A 108 -5.38 -8.75 -8.27
CA SER A 108 -4.89 -9.03 -6.94
C SER A 108 -5.20 -7.86 -6.01
N THR A 109 -4.79 -7.98 -4.75
CA THR A 109 -4.83 -6.88 -3.78
C THR A 109 -3.49 -6.82 -3.05
N ILE A 110 -2.96 -5.62 -2.84
CA ILE A 110 -1.87 -5.38 -1.91
C ILE A 110 -2.48 -4.91 -0.59
N ASN A 111 -2.20 -5.64 0.50
CA ASN A 111 -2.54 -5.26 1.86
C ASN A 111 -1.29 -4.69 2.53
N VAL A 112 -1.21 -3.36 2.61
CA VAL A 112 -0.14 -2.67 3.34
C VAL A 112 -0.56 -2.55 4.79
N GLN A 113 0.23 -3.13 5.68
CA GLN A 113 -0.01 -3.13 7.12
C GLN A 113 0.84 -2.07 7.83
N TYR A 114 0.35 -1.57 8.96
CA TYR A 114 1.18 -0.77 9.86
C TYR A 114 2.38 -1.58 10.34
N ARG A 115 3.58 -1.01 10.20
CA ARG A 115 4.84 -1.72 10.47
C ARG A 115 5.08 -1.96 11.96
N PHE A 116 4.66 -1.04 12.81
CA PHE A 116 4.97 -1.03 14.25
C PHE A 116 3.75 -1.30 15.14
N ARG A 117 2.81 -2.13 14.70
CA ARG A 117 1.53 -2.30 15.39
C ARG A 117 1.57 -3.20 16.64
N GLN A 118 2.35 -4.27 16.61
CA GLN A 118 2.39 -5.27 17.68
C GLN A 118 3.83 -5.72 17.94
N GLY A 119 4.43 -5.28 19.05
CA GLY A 119 5.78 -5.66 19.40
C GLY A 119 6.28 -5.01 20.68
N LEU A 120 7.57 -5.15 20.91
CA LEU A 120 8.27 -4.55 22.01
C LEU A 120 9.00 -3.30 21.52
N TYR A 121 8.83 -2.21 22.25
CA TYR A 121 9.49 -0.94 22.00
C TYR A 121 10.58 -0.71 23.02
N PHE A 122 11.73 -0.24 22.56
CA PHE A 122 12.88 0.07 23.39
C PHE A 122 13.27 1.52 23.16
N LEU A 123 13.25 2.30 24.24
CA LEU A 123 13.79 3.66 24.20
C LEU A 123 15.30 3.62 24.36
N SER A 124 16.01 4.29 23.47
CA SER A 124 17.46 4.44 23.53
C SER A 124 17.87 5.88 23.17
N GLU A 125 19.13 6.19 23.42
CA GLU A 125 19.75 7.45 23.02
C GLU A 125 20.75 7.18 21.91
N GLU A 126 20.64 7.92 20.82
CA GLU A 126 21.59 7.87 19.72
C GLU A 126 22.02 9.31 19.38
N SER A 127 23.32 9.57 19.53
CA SER A 127 23.92 10.89 19.23
C SER A 127 23.23 12.08 19.93
N GLY A 128 22.73 11.88 21.16
CA GLY A 128 22.05 12.92 21.95
C GLY A 128 20.57 13.14 21.58
N ALA A 129 19.99 12.25 20.77
CA ALA A 129 18.58 12.25 20.41
C ALA A 129 17.88 10.95 20.83
N ALA A 130 16.56 10.98 20.90
CA ALA A 130 15.79 9.79 21.14
C ALA A 130 15.78 8.87 19.92
N ALA A 131 16.01 7.59 20.16
CA ALA A 131 15.78 6.51 19.21
C ALA A 131 14.84 5.48 19.84
N ILE A 132 13.91 4.95 19.04
CA ILE A 132 13.03 3.87 19.47
C ILE A 132 13.32 2.67 18.59
N GLY A 133 13.73 1.56 19.22
CA GLY A 133 13.83 0.26 18.60
C GLY A 133 12.53 -0.52 18.76
N PHE A 134 12.21 -1.32 17.74
CA PHE A 134 11.04 -2.19 17.71
C PHE A 134 11.46 -3.62 17.39
N VAL A 135 10.88 -4.58 18.11
CA VAL A 135 11.02 -6.01 17.83
C VAL A 135 9.65 -6.66 17.84
N GLU A 136 9.38 -7.44 16.83
CA GLU A 136 8.19 -8.28 16.74
C GLU A 136 8.48 -9.64 17.39
N PRO A 137 7.90 -9.99 18.54
CA PRO A 137 8.24 -11.22 19.27
C PRO A 137 7.90 -12.50 18.52
N SER A 138 6.98 -12.45 17.55
CA SER A 138 6.63 -13.58 16.69
C SER A 138 7.71 -13.91 15.65
N GLN A 139 8.68 -13.01 15.46
CA GLN A 139 9.80 -13.15 14.53
C GLN A 139 11.14 -12.92 15.26
N PRO A 140 11.56 -13.86 16.13
CA PRO A 140 12.71 -13.66 17.01
C PRO A 140 14.06 -13.51 16.28
N ASP A 141 14.13 -13.98 15.04
CA ASP A 141 15.34 -13.87 14.20
C ASP A 141 15.41 -12.55 13.42
N LYS A 142 14.40 -11.70 13.55
CA LYS A 142 14.36 -10.38 12.91
C LYS A 142 15.18 -9.38 13.74
N GLU A 143 16.01 -8.63 13.07
CA GLU A 143 16.79 -7.55 13.72
C GLU A 143 15.87 -6.48 14.29
N VAL A 144 16.41 -5.75 15.30
CA VAL A 144 15.71 -4.59 15.87
C VAL A 144 15.52 -3.53 14.80
N ASP A 145 14.31 -3.05 14.66
CA ASP A 145 13.98 -2.01 13.71
C ASP A 145 14.06 -0.64 14.39
N TYR A 146 14.98 0.21 13.97
CA TYR A 146 15.21 1.54 14.54
C TYR A 146 14.55 2.67 13.75
N GLU A 147 13.77 2.36 12.70
CA GLU A 147 13.09 3.39 11.89
C GLU A 147 11.76 3.88 12.51
N VAL A 148 11.43 3.45 13.73
CA VAL A 148 10.14 3.74 14.39
C VAL A 148 9.80 5.22 14.41
N LEU A 149 10.75 6.09 14.75
CA LEU A 149 10.53 7.54 14.80
C LEU A 149 10.76 8.22 13.44
N THR A 150 11.54 7.63 12.55
CA THR A 150 11.97 8.28 11.31
C THR A 150 11.07 7.94 10.11
N LEU A 151 10.29 6.85 10.20
CA LEU A 151 9.42 6.43 9.10
C LEU A 151 8.37 7.50 8.75
N ASN A 152 7.71 8.06 9.77
CA ASN A 152 6.60 8.99 9.59
C ASN A 152 6.86 10.39 10.16
N ASN A 153 8.11 10.69 10.60
CA ASN A 153 8.46 11.98 11.13
C ASN A 153 9.72 12.54 10.45
N ALA A 154 9.79 13.87 10.35
CA ALA A 154 10.96 14.53 9.81
C ALA A 154 12.20 14.33 10.70
N ALA A 155 13.37 14.27 10.10
CA ALA A 155 14.62 14.22 10.85
C ALA A 155 14.75 15.41 11.80
N GLY A 156 15.20 15.15 13.05
CA GLY A 156 15.37 16.19 14.05
C GLY A 156 14.08 16.64 14.76
N THR A 157 12.97 15.95 14.57
CA THR A 157 11.71 16.25 15.28
C THR A 157 11.85 16.06 16.80
N PHE A 158 12.50 14.98 17.23
CA PHE A 158 12.63 14.61 18.65
C PHE A 158 13.97 15.04 19.20
N VAL A 159 14.00 16.21 19.85
CA VAL A 159 15.24 16.86 20.30
C VAL A 159 15.47 16.62 21.79
N GLY A 160 16.73 16.36 22.14
CA GLY A 160 17.21 16.23 23.50
C GLY A 160 17.29 14.79 23.98
N LYS A 161 17.88 14.64 25.16
CA LYS A 161 18.06 13.33 25.76
C LYS A 161 16.73 12.70 26.12
N PRO A 162 16.50 11.42 25.70
CA PRO A 162 15.29 10.70 26.10
C PRO A 162 15.27 10.37 27.56
N HIS A 163 14.09 10.47 28.16
CA HIS A 163 13.88 10.18 29.60
C HIS A 163 12.92 9.03 29.81
N ASP A 164 11.82 9.01 29.04
CA ASP A 164 10.78 7.99 29.21
C ASP A 164 9.96 7.80 27.94
N LEU A 165 9.44 6.59 27.77
CA LEU A 165 8.47 6.23 26.75
C LEU A 165 7.35 5.42 27.40
N THR A 166 6.14 5.96 27.38
CA THR A 166 5.00 5.31 28.02
C THR A 166 3.80 5.26 27.09
N PHE A 167 3.02 4.18 27.16
CA PHE A 167 1.76 4.09 26.44
C PHE A 167 0.64 4.63 27.34
N ALA A 168 -0.07 5.64 26.88
CA ALA A 168 -1.13 6.29 27.63
C ALA A 168 -2.48 6.16 26.92
N THR A 169 -3.52 5.97 27.73
CA THR A 169 -4.92 6.01 27.27
C THR A 169 -5.70 6.96 28.17
N ASN A 170 -6.46 7.85 27.57
CA ASN A 170 -7.38 8.72 28.30
C ASN A 170 -8.78 8.64 27.68
N VAL A 171 -9.71 8.07 28.42
CA VAL A 171 -11.10 7.87 27.97
C VAL A 171 -11.84 9.19 27.81
N THR A 172 -11.58 10.16 28.70
CA THR A 172 -12.27 11.45 28.70
C THR A 172 -11.90 12.31 27.50
N TYR A 173 -10.61 12.31 27.12
CA TYR A 173 -10.11 13.10 26.01
C TYR A 173 -9.91 12.27 24.72
N HIS A 174 -10.36 10.99 24.73
CA HIS A 174 -10.23 10.06 23.62
C HIS A 174 -8.80 9.91 23.07
N TYR A 175 -7.79 10.09 23.95
CA TYR A 175 -6.39 9.91 23.60
C TYR A 175 -5.96 8.46 23.82
N LYS A 176 -5.29 7.91 22.84
CA LYS A 176 -4.59 6.63 22.92
C LYS A 176 -3.32 6.75 22.10
N GLY A 177 -2.16 6.52 22.70
CA GLY A 177 -0.89 6.63 21.99
C GLY A 177 0.31 6.60 22.93
N PHE A 178 1.48 6.86 22.37
CA PHE A 178 2.71 6.92 23.15
C PHE A 178 3.02 8.35 23.59
N LEU A 179 3.57 8.47 24.79
CA LEU A 179 4.16 9.69 25.32
C LEU A 179 5.65 9.48 25.40
N LEU A 180 6.40 10.27 24.63
CA LEU A 180 7.87 10.28 24.63
C LEU A 180 8.37 11.55 25.30
N ALA A 181 9.06 11.41 26.41
CA ALA A 181 9.71 12.52 27.11
C ALA A 181 11.15 12.66 26.63
N CYS A 182 11.50 13.81 26.03
CA CYS A 182 12.87 14.12 25.61
C CYS A 182 13.25 15.55 25.96
N GLY A 183 14.38 15.73 26.59
CA GLY A 183 14.84 17.04 27.04
C GLY A 183 13.79 17.74 27.88
N SER A 184 13.29 18.89 27.43
CA SER A 184 12.22 19.64 28.09
C SER A 184 10.87 19.53 27.35
N ASN A 185 10.68 18.54 26.52
CA ASN A 185 9.45 18.35 25.75
C ASN A 185 8.82 16.99 26.05
N LEU A 186 7.50 16.96 25.95
CA LEU A 186 6.69 15.75 25.91
C LEU A 186 6.05 15.66 24.53
N TYR A 187 6.34 14.61 23.81
CA TYR A 187 5.81 14.32 22.49
C TYR A 187 4.71 13.29 22.58
N MET A 188 3.56 13.60 21.98
CA MET A 188 2.42 12.69 21.86
C MET A 188 2.48 12.05 20.49
N LEU A 189 2.56 10.71 20.42
CA LEU A 189 2.71 9.95 19.19
C LEU A 189 1.46 9.08 18.94
N GLU A 190 1.01 9.03 17.69
CA GLU A 190 -0.07 8.13 17.27
C GLU A 190 0.34 6.66 17.44
N PRO A 191 -0.58 5.78 17.90
CA PRO A 191 -0.21 4.44 18.35
C PRO A 191 0.22 3.50 17.23
N ASP A 192 -0.33 3.66 16.02
CA ASP A 192 -0.14 2.72 14.93
C ASP A 192 0.99 3.12 13.97
N GLN A 193 1.26 4.43 13.85
CA GLN A 193 2.25 4.99 12.93
C GLN A 193 3.42 5.67 13.64
N MET A 194 3.34 5.86 14.98
CA MET A 194 4.33 6.61 15.76
C MET A 194 4.57 8.03 15.21
N GLU A 195 3.57 8.56 14.48
CA GLU A 195 3.59 9.93 13.95
C GLU A 195 3.37 10.93 15.07
N LEU A 196 4.06 12.06 15.01
CA LEU A 196 3.93 13.12 16.00
C LEU A 196 2.55 13.80 15.89
N ALA A 197 1.71 13.59 16.88
CA ALA A 197 0.41 14.25 17.00
C ALA A 197 0.51 15.63 17.65
N LYS A 198 1.33 15.76 18.72
CA LYS A 198 1.46 17.01 19.47
C LYS A 198 2.77 17.07 20.25
N THR A 199 3.32 18.29 20.38
CA THR A 199 4.44 18.60 21.28
C THR A 199 3.96 19.52 22.39
N LEU A 200 4.33 19.19 23.65
CA LEU A 200 4.13 20.02 24.82
C LEU A 200 5.50 20.42 25.37
N SER A 201 5.75 21.72 25.53
CA SER A 201 6.97 22.20 26.16
C SER A 201 6.77 22.27 27.67
N LEU A 202 7.49 21.41 28.40
CA LEU A 202 7.37 21.33 29.86
C LEU A 202 7.83 22.65 30.55
N LYS A 203 8.74 23.41 29.95
CA LYS A 203 9.18 24.70 30.47
C LYS A 203 8.09 25.77 30.43
N SER A 204 7.23 25.77 29.41
CA SER A 204 6.13 26.75 29.30
C SER A 204 4.91 26.37 30.12
N GLU A 205 4.66 25.08 30.30
CA GLU A 205 3.47 24.58 31.00
C GLU A 205 3.66 24.53 32.53
N ILE A 206 4.92 24.38 33.01
CA ILE A 206 5.24 24.23 34.44
C ILE A 206 5.51 25.58 35.13
N THR A 207 5.63 26.70 34.43
CA THR A 207 5.82 28.04 35.01
C THR A 207 4.65 28.49 35.88
N THR A 208 3.55 27.79 35.93
CA THR A 208 2.39 28.06 36.80
C THR A 208 2.35 27.18 38.05
N LEU A 209 3.24 26.22 38.21
CA LEU A 209 3.33 25.42 39.42
C LEU A 209 4.20 26.14 40.45
N PRO A 210 3.82 26.17 41.77
CA PRO A 210 4.61 26.81 42.79
C PRO A 210 6.00 26.15 42.96
N GLY A 211 7.01 26.83 42.59
CA GLY A 211 8.42 26.91 42.86
C GLY A 211 9.24 25.79 43.48
N THR A 212 8.94 24.51 43.40
CA THR A 212 9.70 23.45 44.06
C THR A 212 10.23 22.30 43.18
N TRP A 213 10.06 22.37 41.86
CA TRP A 213 10.44 21.27 40.96
C TRP A 213 11.54 21.64 39.94
N ALA A 214 12.10 22.86 40.02
CA ALA A 214 13.04 23.34 39.00
C ALA A 214 14.51 22.98 39.25
N ASP A 215 14.85 22.39 40.40
CA ASP A 215 16.24 22.18 40.84
C ASP A 215 16.57 20.74 41.31
N SER A 216 16.02 19.71 40.65
CA SER A 216 16.45 18.34 40.92
C SER A 216 16.84 17.58 39.65
#